data_5d7ba600c7e3a2ee874d4fa8ed8e39a0
#
_entry.id   5d7ba600c7e3a2ee874d4fa8ed8e39a0
#
_cell.length_a   1.000
_cell.length_b   1.000
_cell.length_c   1.000
_cell.angle_alpha   90.00
_cell.angle_beta   90.00
_cell.angle_gamma   90.00
#
_symmetry.space_group_name_H-M   'P 1'
#
loop_
_entity.id
_entity.type
_entity.pdbx_description
1 polymer ?
#
loop_
_entity_poly.entity_id
_entity_poly.type
_entity_poly.pdbx_seq_one_letter_code
_entity_poly.pdbx_strand_id
1 'polypeptide(L)'
;DDILFHTKNNKIGFLEDYSYFIKALFDLYNSSQSSRWYDIAKKMCDDMIRQFWSTKDKVFYDTPESNDLIIRPKGFFDPMIPNAAAIAAQNIYMLYRYSNESKYLDIVGESIKTVSGLLDKSPLDIPSWFKLYHLMEEESSEIFISGNSNDKLYSESLEYLHSLYLPNTIIVSIDPDNQNFFLPIMQNRLKDKSTKIYLCKNYVCDLPIDNMDDLKDMV
;
A
#
# COMPACT_ATOMS: atom_id res chain seq x y z
N ASP A 1 12.24 -16.79 -9.67
CA ASP A 1 11.12 -15.90 -10.07
C ASP A 1 9.84 -16.52 -9.53
N ASP A 2 9.22 -15.88 -8.54
CA ASP A 2 7.96 -16.35 -7.96
C ASP A 2 6.82 -15.85 -8.86
N ILE A 3 6.42 -16.67 -9.82
CA ILE A 3 5.32 -16.36 -10.73
C ILE A 3 4.02 -16.75 -10.07
N LEU A 4 3.05 -15.82 -10.01
CA LEU A 4 1.70 -16.13 -9.60
C LEU A 4 0.96 -16.83 -10.74
N PHE A 5 0.28 -17.93 -10.43
CA PHE A 5 -0.51 -18.68 -11.39
C PHE A 5 -2.00 -18.49 -11.12
N HIS A 6 -2.76 -18.24 -12.18
CA HIS A 6 -4.22 -18.15 -12.10
C HIS A 6 -4.86 -19.51 -11.74
N THR A 7 -4.26 -20.61 -12.18
CA THR A 7 -4.76 -21.96 -11.92
C THR A 7 -3.64 -22.95 -11.63
N LYS A 8 -3.98 -24.11 -11.05
CA LYS A 8 -3.04 -25.21 -10.82
C LYS A 8 -2.37 -25.74 -12.10
N ASN A 9 -2.92 -25.44 -13.27
CA ASN A 9 -2.42 -25.89 -14.58
C ASN A 9 -1.40 -24.93 -15.21
N ASN A 10 -0.69 -24.16 -14.40
CA ASN A 10 0.40 -23.25 -14.82
C ASN A 10 -0.03 -22.16 -15.83
N LYS A 11 -1.27 -21.73 -15.81
CA LYS A 11 -1.64 -20.49 -16.51
C LYS A 11 -1.09 -19.31 -15.71
N ILE A 12 -0.24 -18.51 -16.35
CA ILE A 12 0.29 -17.26 -15.76
C ILE A 12 -0.88 -16.40 -15.28
N GLY A 13 -0.74 -15.81 -14.10
CA GLY A 13 -1.76 -14.94 -13.50
C GLY A 13 -2.03 -13.71 -14.34
N PHE A 14 -3.24 -13.21 -14.23
CA PHE A 14 -3.67 -11.94 -14.81
C PHE A 14 -3.39 -10.79 -13.83
N LEU A 15 -3.55 -9.56 -14.29
CA LEU A 15 -3.42 -8.37 -13.44
C LEU A 15 -4.31 -8.45 -12.19
N GLU A 16 -5.52 -8.96 -12.32
CA GLU A 16 -6.47 -9.11 -11.20
C GLU A 16 -5.92 -10.04 -10.11
N ASP A 17 -5.28 -11.17 -10.48
CA ASP A 17 -4.69 -12.10 -9.52
C ASP A 17 -3.61 -11.41 -8.69
N TYR A 18 -2.71 -10.67 -9.35
CA TYR A 18 -1.66 -9.91 -8.68
C TYR A 18 -2.24 -8.79 -7.83
N SER A 19 -3.16 -7.99 -8.37
CA SER A 19 -3.69 -6.81 -7.69
C SER A 19 -4.39 -7.17 -6.38
N TYR A 20 -5.27 -8.16 -6.39
CA TYR A 20 -5.99 -8.56 -5.19
C TYR A 20 -5.11 -9.31 -4.20
N PHE A 21 -4.18 -10.13 -4.68
CA PHE A 21 -3.25 -10.84 -3.81
C PHE A 21 -2.31 -9.88 -3.08
N ILE A 22 -1.75 -8.89 -3.79
CA ILE A 22 -0.90 -7.84 -3.20
C ILE A 22 -1.67 -7.02 -2.18
N LYS A 23 -2.93 -6.66 -2.50
CA LYS A 23 -3.79 -5.96 -1.54
C LYS A 23 -3.96 -6.77 -0.25
N ALA A 24 -4.25 -8.06 -0.35
CA ALA A 24 -4.36 -8.93 0.81
C ALA A 24 -3.06 -9.03 1.62
N LEU A 25 -1.89 -9.00 0.97
CA LEU A 25 -0.59 -8.99 1.65
C LEU A 25 -0.37 -7.69 2.44
N PHE A 26 -0.74 -6.53 1.88
CA PHE A 26 -0.69 -5.27 2.64
C PHE A 26 -1.69 -5.25 3.79
N ASP A 27 -2.89 -5.80 3.62
CA ASP A 27 -3.88 -5.91 4.70
C ASP A 27 -3.37 -6.84 5.82
N LEU A 28 -2.69 -7.94 5.47
CA LEU A 28 -2.02 -8.83 6.44
C LEU A 28 -0.85 -8.14 7.14
N TYR A 29 -0.06 -7.32 6.43
CA TYR A 29 0.99 -6.52 7.04
C TYR A 29 0.39 -5.53 8.03
N ASN A 30 -0.61 -4.76 7.62
CA ASN A 30 -1.27 -3.78 8.49
C ASN A 30 -1.82 -4.41 9.77
N SER A 31 -2.45 -5.59 9.68
CA SER A 31 -3.06 -6.24 10.84
C SER A 31 -2.07 -6.98 11.75
N SER A 32 -0.99 -7.54 11.19
CA SER A 32 -0.04 -8.37 11.94
C SER A 32 1.28 -7.68 12.27
N GLN A 33 1.60 -6.58 11.58
CA GLN A 33 2.89 -5.88 11.60
C GLN A 33 4.10 -6.79 11.29
N SER A 34 3.86 -7.96 10.69
CA SER A 34 4.91 -8.89 10.29
C SER A 34 5.56 -8.47 8.97
N SER A 35 6.83 -8.10 9.00
CA SER A 35 7.62 -7.66 7.85
C SER A 35 7.58 -8.62 6.67
N ARG A 36 7.40 -9.92 6.95
CA ARG A 36 7.27 -10.96 5.92
C ARG A 36 6.22 -10.61 4.85
N TRP A 37 5.07 -10.09 5.28
CA TRP A 37 3.99 -9.76 4.35
C TRP A 37 4.31 -8.55 3.49
N TYR A 38 4.98 -7.54 4.08
CA TYR A 38 5.47 -6.39 3.35
C TYR A 38 6.52 -6.79 2.30
N ASP A 39 7.49 -7.62 2.67
CA ASP A 39 8.56 -8.06 1.76
C ASP A 39 7.99 -8.81 0.56
N ILE A 40 7.02 -9.70 0.79
CA ILE A 40 6.31 -10.41 -0.27
C ILE A 40 5.49 -9.42 -1.11
N ALA A 41 4.75 -8.50 -0.50
CA ALA A 41 3.96 -7.49 -1.20
C ALA A 41 4.83 -6.62 -2.11
N LYS A 42 5.97 -6.12 -1.60
CA LYS A 42 6.93 -5.32 -2.38
C LYS A 42 7.44 -6.09 -3.59
N LYS A 43 7.89 -7.32 -3.39
CA LYS A 43 8.36 -8.19 -4.48
C LYS A 43 7.29 -8.41 -5.53
N MET A 44 6.07 -8.73 -5.09
CA MET A 44 4.94 -8.96 -6.00
C MET A 44 4.52 -7.68 -6.73
N CYS A 45 4.61 -6.48 -6.11
CA CYS A 45 4.40 -5.20 -6.78
C CYS A 45 5.41 -4.98 -7.91
N ASP A 46 6.70 -5.21 -7.63
CA ASP A 46 7.76 -5.04 -8.63
C ASP A 46 7.56 -6.03 -9.81
N ASP A 47 7.14 -7.27 -9.53
CA ASP A 47 6.80 -8.26 -10.54
C ASP A 47 5.56 -7.87 -11.35
N MET A 48 4.52 -7.35 -10.70
CA MET A 48 3.31 -6.83 -11.34
C MET A 48 3.63 -5.65 -12.27
N ILE A 49 4.43 -4.70 -11.83
CA ILE A 49 4.87 -3.57 -12.67
C ILE A 49 5.60 -4.08 -13.90
N ARG A 50 6.55 -5.01 -13.73
CA ARG A 50 7.34 -5.55 -14.84
C ARG A 50 6.49 -6.26 -15.88
N GLN A 51 5.43 -6.96 -15.47
CA GLN A 51 4.63 -7.78 -16.37
C GLN A 51 3.48 -7.02 -17.04
N PHE A 52 2.86 -6.07 -16.33
CA PHE A 52 1.59 -5.48 -16.75
C PHE A 52 1.65 -3.99 -17.04
N TRP A 53 2.62 -3.24 -16.50
CA TRP A 53 2.75 -1.81 -16.74
C TRP A 53 3.40 -1.50 -18.09
N SER A 54 2.73 -0.68 -18.91
CA SER A 54 3.31 -0.13 -20.14
C SER A 54 3.87 1.27 -19.89
N THR A 55 5.18 1.40 -19.96
CA THR A 55 5.85 2.70 -19.87
C THR A 55 5.55 3.60 -21.07
N LYS A 56 5.20 3.02 -22.22
CA LYS A 56 4.82 3.72 -23.44
C LYS A 56 3.39 4.28 -23.35
N ASP A 57 2.44 3.42 -22.98
CA ASP A 57 1.01 3.74 -23.01
C ASP A 57 0.50 4.30 -21.70
N LYS A 58 1.32 4.25 -20.63
CA LYS A 58 1.02 4.74 -19.28
C LYS A 58 -0.23 4.09 -18.66
N VAL A 59 -0.39 2.79 -18.92
CA VAL A 59 -1.52 1.98 -18.45
C VAL A 59 -1.05 0.61 -17.98
N PHE A 60 -1.86 -0.01 -17.12
CA PHE A 60 -1.80 -1.44 -16.85
C PHE A 60 -2.64 -2.19 -17.87
N TYR A 61 -2.08 -3.29 -18.37
CA TYR A 61 -2.80 -4.26 -19.19
C TYR A 61 -3.25 -5.44 -18.32
N ASP A 62 -4.36 -6.07 -18.70
CA ASP A 62 -4.94 -7.17 -17.92
C ASP A 62 -4.12 -8.47 -18.01
N THR A 63 -3.29 -8.60 -19.06
CA THR A 63 -2.47 -9.77 -19.33
C THR A 63 -0.99 -9.40 -19.46
N PRO A 64 -0.05 -10.32 -19.19
CA PRO A 64 1.35 -10.15 -19.59
C PRO A 64 1.49 -9.97 -21.11
N GLU A 65 2.62 -9.47 -21.54
CA GLU A 65 2.90 -9.37 -22.98
C GLU A 65 3.03 -10.78 -23.59
N SER A 66 2.32 -11.02 -24.69
CA SER A 66 2.32 -12.30 -25.41
C SER A 66 2.09 -12.06 -26.89
N ASN A 67 2.79 -12.82 -27.74
CA ASN A 67 2.60 -12.80 -29.19
C ASN A 67 1.31 -13.53 -29.63
N ASP A 68 0.64 -14.23 -28.74
CA ASP A 68 -0.59 -14.99 -29.03
C ASP A 68 -1.84 -14.11 -29.01
N LEU A 69 -1.74 -12.86 -28.51
CA LEU A 69 -2.86 -11.94 -28.42
C LEU A 69 -2.86 -10.96 -29.60
N ILE A 70 -3.97 -10.89 -30.31
CA ILE A 70 -4.20 -9.88 -31.36
C ILE A 70 -4.26 -8.47 -30.76
N ILE A 71 -4.92 -8.33 -29.59
CA ILE A 71 -5.01 -7.09 -28.84
C ILE A 71 -4.80 -7.43 -27.36
N ARG A 72 -3.91 -6.71 -26.70
CA ARG A 72 -3.71 -6.82 -25.26
C ARG A 72 -4.81 -6.05 -24.54
N PRO A 73 -5.66 -6.71 -23.72
CA PRO A 73 -6.80 -6.06 -23.10
C PRO A 73 -6.37 -5.13 -21.96
N LYS A 74 -7.15 -4.07 -21.75
CA LYS A 74 -7.06 -3.14 -20.64
C LYS A 74 -8.44 -2.59 -20.31
N GLY A 75 -8.73 -2.40 -19.05
CA GLY A 75 -10.00 -1.86 -18.57
C GLY A 75 -9.81 -0.73 -17.57
N PHE A 76 -10.79 0.19 -17.51
CA PHE A 76 -10.78 1.30 -16.56
C PHE A 76 -12.02 1.31 -15.66
N PHE A 77 -13.10 0.67 -16.09
CA PHE A 77 -14.37 0.67 -15.39
C PHE A 77 -14.45 -0.40 -14.32
N ASP A 78 -15.19 -0.13 -13.25
CA ASP A 78 -15.53 -1.09 -12.20
C ASP A 78 -16.85 -1.79 -12.58
N PRO A 79 -16.83 -3.02 -13.13
CA PRO A 79 -18.08 -3.68 -13.54
C PRO A 79 -18.88 -4.17 -12.32
N MET A 80 -18.51 -5.31 -11.74
CA MET A 80 -19.12 -5.87 -10.52
C MET A 80 -18.14 -5.98 -9.36
N ILE A 81 -16.86 -5.91 -9.66
CA ILE A 81 -15.75 -5.92 -8.70
C ILE A 81 -14.86 -4.71 -9.00
N PRO A 82 -14.06 -4.24 -8.05
CA PRO A 82 -13.12 -3.14 -8.27
C PRO A 82 -12.21 -3.40 -9.48
N ASN A 83 -11.90 -2.36 -10.25
CA ASN A 83 -11.04 -2.49 -11.42
C ASN A 83 -9.62 -2.92 -11.04
N ALA A 84 -9.08 -3.96 -11.70
CA ALA A 84 -7.77 -4.52 -11.38
C ALA A 84 -6.63 -3.51 -11.54
N ALA A 85 -6.68 -2.65 -12.58
CA ALA A 85 -5.66 -1.62 -12.81
C ALA A 85 -5.72 -0.52 -11.73
N ALA A 86 -6.92 -0.16 -11.26
CA ALA A 86 -7.09 0.77 -10.15
C ALA A 86 -6.54 0.18 -8.83
N ILE A 87 -6.81 -1.09 -8.55
CA ILE A 87 -6.26 -1.78 -7.37
C ILE A 87 -4.74 -1.93 -7.49
N ALA A 88 -4.19 -2.22 -8.69
CA ALA A 88 -2.76 -2.23 -8.92
C ALA A 88 -2.13 -0.87 -8.57
N ALA A 89 -2.71 0.22 -9.07
CA ALA A 89 -2.24 1.57 -8.78
C ALA A 89 -2.36 1.93 -7.28
N GLN A 90 -3.45 1.50 -6.59
CA GLN A 90 -3.60 1.68 -5.14
C GLN A 90 -2.50 0.92 -4.36
N ASN A 91 -2.17 -0.31 -4.76
CA ASN A 91 -1.09 -1.09 -4.14
C ASN A 91 0.27 -0.43 -4.32
N ILE A 92 0.54 0.12 -5.51
CA ILE A 92 1.78 0.85 -5.78
C ILE A 92 1.84 2.15 -4.99
N TYR A 93 0.70 2.86 -4.83
CA TYR A 93 0.62 4.03 -3.95
C TYR A 93 0.89 3.64 -2.49
N MET A 94 0.32 2.53 -2.01
CA MET A 94 0.62 2.01 -0.67
C MET A 94 2.11 1.67 -0.53
N LEU A 95 2.72 1.03 -1.53
CA LEU A 95 4.15 0.74 -1.53
C LEU A 95 4.99 2.02 -1.49
N TYR A 96 4.60 3.08 -2.23
CA TYR A 96 5.22 4.40 -2.14
C TYR A 96 5.14 4.95 -0.71
N ARG A 97 3.95 4.90 -0.09
CA ARG A 97 3.73 5.37 1.28
C ARG A 97 4.67 4.70 2.29
N TYR A 98 4.96 3.42 2.14
CA TYR A 98 5.91 2.71 2.99
C TYR A 98 7.38 2.96 2.63
N SER A 99 7.72 2.95 1.35
CA SER A 99 9.11 2.96 0.88
C SER A 99 9.68 4.35 0.61
N ASN A 100 8.81 5.34 0.38
CA ASN A 100 9.15 6.70 -0.08
C ASN A 100 9.98 6.72 -1.39
N GLU A 101 9.86 5.66 -2.23
CA GLU A 101 10.56 5.58 -3.52
C GLU A 101 9.73 6.29 -4.61
N SER A 102 10.21 7.44 -5.12
CA SER A 102 9.50 8.28 -6.09
C SER A 102 9.07 7.55 -7.38
N LYS A 103 9.81 6.52 -7.81
CA LYS A 103 9.45 5.72 -8.99
C LYS A 103 8.04 5.14 -8.94
N TYR A 104 7.55 4.80 -7.73
CA TYR A 104 6.19 4.27 -7.55
C TYR A 104 5.15 5.39 -7.67
N LEU A 105 5.44 6.56 -7.10
CA LEU A 105 4.55 7.72 -7.23
C LEU A 105 4.42 8.17 -8.69
N ASP A 106 5.50 8.11 -9.47
CA ASP A 106 5.48 8.44 -10.91
C ASP A 106 4.51 7.52 -11.68
N ILE A 107 4.54 6.19 -11.42
CA ILE A 107 3.62 5.24 -12.04
C ILE A 107 2.16 5.56 -11.68
N VAL A 108 1.90 5.84 -10.40
CA VAL A 108 0.56 6.19 -9.91
C VAL A 108 0.07 7.48 -10.56
N GLY A 109 0.90 8.52 -10.59
CA GLY A 109 0.57 9.80 -11.21
C GLY A 109 0.24 9.67 -12.70
N GLU A 110 1.02 8.89 -13.46
CA GLU A 110 0.74 8.63 -14.88
C GLU A 110 -0.55 7.82 -15.07
N SER A 111 -0.84 6.86 -14.16
CA SER A 111 -2.08 6.09 -14.19
C SER A 111 -3.31 6.98 -13.98
N ILE A 112 -3.27 7.88 -12.99
CA ILE A 112 -4.36 8.83 -12.71
C ILE A 112 -4.57 9.80 -13.89
N LYS A 113 -3.50 10.34 -14.48
CA LYS A 113 -3.60 11.18 -15.68
C LYS A 113 -4.34 10.50 -16.82
N THR A 114 -4.10 9.21 -17.02
CA THR A 114 -4.76 8.44 -18.09
C THR A 114 -6.28 8.34 -17.90
N VAL A 115 -6.75 8.30 -16.66
CA VAL A 115 -8.20 8.20 -16.32
C VAL A 115 -8.83 9.55 -15.95
N SER A 116 -8.07 10.65 -15.92
CA SER A 116 -8.55 11.96 -15.45
C SER A 116 -9.83 12.41 -16.15
N GLY A 117 -9.93 12.22 -17.47
CA GLY A 117 -11.14 12.56 -18.21
C GLY A 117 -12.38 11.72 -17.87
N LEU A 118 -12.18 10.53 -17.28
CA LEU A 118 -13.27 9.69 -16.78
C LEU A 118 -13.68 10.11 -15.36
N LEU A 119 -12.72 10.53 -14.53
CA LEU A 119 -13.00 11.07 -13.18
C LEU A 119 -13.99 12.24 -13.24
N ASP A 120 -13.87 13.10 -14.25
CA ASP A 120 -14.76 14.24 -14.44
C ASP A 120 -16.13 13.85 -15.01
N LYS A 121 -16.16 12.88 -15.93
CA LYS A 121 -17.37 12.57 -16.73
C LYS A 121 -18.21 11.45 -16.17
N SER A 122 -17.60 10.45 -15.57
CA SER A 122 -18.24 9.21 -15.13
C SER A 122 -17.65 8.68 -13.81
N PRO A 123 -17.61 9.48 -12.74
CA PRO A 123 -16.98 9.06 -11.48
C PRO A 123 -17.62 7.82 -10.84
N LEU A 124 -18.93 7.61 -11.10
CA LEU A 124 -19.66 6.45 -10.56
C LEU A 124 -19.32 5.14 -11.28
N ASP A 125 -18.76 5.21 -12.49
CA ASP A 125 -18.37 4.04 -13.26
C ASP A 125 -16.93 3.58 -12.94
N ILE A 126 -16.17 4.42 -12.19
CA ILE A 126 -14.76 4.18 -11.82
C ILE A 126 -14.46 4.48 -10.35
N PRO A 127 -15.29 4.02 -9.39
CA PRO A 127 -15.12 4.36 -7.98
C PRO A 127 -13.76 3.94 -7.39
N SER A 128 -13.15 2.86 -7.91
CA SER A 128 -11.82 2.43 -7.45
C SER A 128 -10.71 3.43 -7.82
N TRP A 129 -10.79 4.06 -8.99
CA TRP A 129 -9.88 5.13 -9.38
C TRP A 129 -10.16 6.41 -8.60
N PHE A 130 -11.43 6.73 -8.38
CA PHE A 130 -11.83 7.89 -7.58
C PHE A 130 -11.31 7.77 -6.14
N LYS A 131 -11.38 6.56 -5.56
CA LYS A 131 -10.78 6.28 -4.24
C LYS A 131 -9.28 6.57 -4.24
N LEU A 132 -8.53 6.12 -5.25
CA LEU A 132 -7.09 6.38 -5.34
C LEU A 132 -6.81 7.88 -5.43
N TYR A 133 -7.54 8.59 -6.30
CA TYR A 133 -7.42 10.04 -6.45
C TYR A 133 -7.65 10.75 -5.12
N HIS A 134 -8.72 10.41 -4.41
CA HIS A 134 -9.04 10.96 -3.10
C HIS A 134 -7.92 10.72 -2.07
N LEU A 135 -7.38 9.49 -2.00
CA LEU A 135 -6.27 9.16 -1.10
C LEU A 135 -4.99 9.96 -1.42
N MET A 136 -4.78 10.36 -2.67
CA MET A 136 -3.61 11.18 -3.07
C MET A 136 -3.79 12.67 -2.76
N GLU A 137 -5.03 13.17 -2.80
CA GLU A 137 -5.35 14.58 -2.51
C GLU A 137 -5.45 14.87 -1.00
N GLU A 138 -5.83 13.88 -0.22
CA GLU A 138 -5.92 14.00 1.24
C GLU A 138 -4.54 14.01 1.90
N GLU A 139 -4.45 14.74 3.02
CA GLU A 139 -3.23 14.69 3.84
C GLU A 139 -2.96 13.25 4.29
N SER A 140 -1.75 12.81 4.04
CA SER A 140 -1.31 11.50 4.52
C SER A 140 -1.00 11.52 6.01
N SER A 141 -1.40 10.47 6.71
CA SER A 141 -1.06 10.25 8.11
C SER A 141 -0.23 8.99 8.28
N GLU A 142 0.79 9.07 9.09
CA GLU A 142 1.66 7.94 9.43
C GLU A 142 1.74 7.83 10.95
N ILE A 143 1.52 6.62 11.47
CA ILE A 143 1.71 6.31 12.88
C ILE A 143 2.84 5.29 12.99
N PHE A 144 3.88 5.65 13.71
CA PHE A 144 5.01 4.77 13.97
C PHE A 144 5.13 4.47 15.45
N ILE A 145 5.13 3.17 15.81
CA ILE A 145 5.33 2.69 17.18
C ILE A 145 6.68 1.99 17.23
N SER A 146 7.55 2.48 18.11
CA SER A 146 8.86 1.85 18.40
C SER A 146 8.92 1.44 19.87
N GLY A 147 9.26 0.21 20.16
CA GLY A 147 9.36 -0.26 21.53
C GLY A 147 9.42 -1.78 21.64
N ASN A 148 9.59 -2.26 22.88
CA ASN A 148 9.56 -3.70 23.12
C ASN A 148 8.15 -4.24 22.93
N SER A 149 7.99 -5.27 22.10
CA SER A 149 6.71 -5.90 21.80
C SER A 149 5.99 -6.51 23.01
N ASN A 150 6.71 -6.77 24.11
CA ASN A 150 6.14 -7.19 25.38
C ASN A 150 5.69 -6.03 26.28
N ASP A 151 5.94 -4.79 25.88
CA ASP A 151 5.48 -3.61 26.63
C ASP A 151 3.97 -3.44 26.45
N LYS A 152 3.29 -3.17 27.57
CA LYS A 152 1.84 -2.96 27.61
C LYS A 152 1.41 -1.80 26.71
N LEU A 153 2.14 -0.68 26.74
CA LEU A 153 1.84 0.47 25.89
C LEU A 153 1.93 0.11 24.41
N TYR A 154 2.92 -0.70 24.00
CA TYR A 154 3.08 -1.13 22.61
C TYR A 154 1.86 -1.92 22.12
N SER A 155 1.45 -2.95 22.89
CA SER A 155 0.33 -3.82 22.52
C SER A 155 -1.02 -3.08 22.57
N GLU A 156 -1.29 -2.29 23.62
CA GLU A 156 -2.53 -1.52 23.75
C GLU A 156 -2.67 -0.44 22.67
N SER A 157 -1.55 0.18 22.26
CA SER A 157 -1.58 1.17 21.17
C SER A 157 -1.94 0.55 19.83
N LEU A 158 -1.37 -0.61 19.51
CA LEU A 158 -1.72 -1.33 18.28
C LEU A 158 -3.19 -1.78 18.29
N GLU A 159 -3.65 -2.36 19.38
CA GLU A 159 -5.05 -2.79 19.51
C GLU A 159 -6.01 -1.61 19.35
N TYR A 160 -5.73 -0.48 20.02
CA TYR A 160 -6.53 0.73 19.90
C TYR A 160 -6.56 1.25 18.47
N LEU A 161 -5.41 1.43 17.83
CA LEU A 161 -5.32 1.96 16.46
C LEU A 161 -6.03 1.04 15.45
N HIS A 162 -5.91 -0.28 15.59
CA HIS A 162 -6.61 -1.24 14.74
C HIS A 162 -8.14 -1.25 14.97
N SER A 163 -8.63 -0.75 16.11
CA SER A 163 -10.07 -0.60 16.37
C SER A 163 -10.69 0.65 15.71
N LEU A 164 -9.87 1.57 15.22
CA LEU A 164 -10.30 2.81 14.59
C LEU A 164 -10.44 2.69 13.07
N TYR A 165 -11.30 3.53 12.48
CA TYR A 165 -11.39 3.67 11.03
C TYR A 165 -10.41 4.76 10.55
N LEU A 166 -9.24 4.35 10.08
CA LEU A 166 -8.14 5.23 9.67
C LEU A 166 -7.75 4.99 8.19
N PRO A 167 -8.62 5.35 7.22
CA PRO A 167 -8.49 4.90 5.83
C PRO A 167 -7.27 5.46 5.09
N ASN A 168 -6.75 6.63 5.48
CA ASN A 168 -5.55 7.26 4.88
C ASN A 168 -4.34 7.27 5.83
N THR A 169 -4.31 6.35 6.79
CA THR A 169 -3.22 6.24 7.76
C THR A 169 -2.46 4.93 7.55
N ILE A 170 -1.15 5.01 7.46
CA ILE A 170 -0.31 3.82 7.58
C ILE A 170 0.17 3.66 9.02
N ILE A 171 0.07 2.44 9.54
CA ILE A 171 0.56 2.09 10.86
C ILE A 171 1.77 1.19 10.68
N VAL A 172 2.87 1.57 11.30
CA VAL A 172 4.13 0.81 11.30
C VAL A 172 4.58 0.62 12.72
N SER A 173 4.84 -0.62 13.12
CA SER A 173 5.39 -0.90 14.44
C SER A 173 6.64 -1.76 14.36
N ILE A 174 7.58 -1.53 15.23
CA ILE A 174 8.81 -2.30 15.32
C ILE A 174 9.28 -2.48 16.75
N ASP A 175 9.75 -3.69 17.03
CA ASP A 175 10.59 -3.97 18.18
C ASP A 175 12.05 -3.77 17.76
N PRO A 176 12.80 -2.81 18.38
CA PRO A 176 14.19 -2.53 18.03
C PRO A 176 15.14 -3.73 18.17
N ASP A 177 14.77 -4.73 18.98
CA ASP A 177 15.54 -5.97 19.11
C ASP A 177 15.33 -6.90 17.89
N ASN A 178 14.33 -6.62 17.02
CA ASN A 178 14.05 -7.35 15.78
C ASN A 178 14.42 -6.51 14.54
N GLN A 179 15.71 -6.22 14.37
CA GLN A 179 16.24 -5.21 13.44
C GLN A 179 16.38 -5.62 11.96
N ASN A 180 15.78 -6.72 11.53
CA ASN A 180 15.93 -7.19 10.13
C ASN A 180 15.02 -6.46 9.13
N PHE A 181 14.25 -5.48 9.57
CA PHE A 181 13.29 -4.75 8.76
C PHE A 181 13.47 -3.25 8.97
N PHE A 182 13.55 -2.50 7.87
CA PHE A 182 13.71 -1.05 7.92
C PHE A 182 12.83 -0.36 6.87
N LEU A 183 12.05 0.61 7.32
CA LEU A 183 11.32 1.55 6.47
C LEU A 183 11.81 2.98 6.71
N PRO A 184 11.74 3.88 5.71
CA PRO A 184 12.17 5.28 5.86
C PRO A 184 11.56 6.01 7.06
N ILE A 185 10.30 5.72 7.40
CA ILE A 185 9.63 6.30 8.57
C ILE A 185 10.31 5.92 9.90
N MET A 186 11.07 4.82 9.94
CA MET A 186 11.80 4.38 11.13
C MET A 186 13.10 5.16 11.37
N GLN A 187 13.56 5.91 10.38
CA GLN A 187 14.82 6.63 10.44
C GLN A 187 14.85 7.58 11.64
N ASN A 188 15.93 7.49 12.45
CA ASN A 188 16.15 8.28 13.66
C ASN A 188 15.17 8.05 14.83
N ARG A 189 14.26 7.05 14.74
CA ARG A 189 13.22 6.77 15.74
C ARG A 189 13.40 5.45 16.50
N LEU A 190 14.48 4.72 16.21
CA LEU A 190 14.79 3.41 16.82
C LEU A 190 15.74 3.49 18.02
N LYS A 191 15.90 4.66 18.64
CA LYS A 191 16.97 4.89 19.63
C LYS A 191 16.60 4.49 21.05
N ASP A 192 15.33 4.49 21.38
CA ASP A 192 14.86 4.25 22.74
C ASP A 192 14.33 2.82 22.91
N LYS A 193 14.66 2.22 24.07
CA LYS A 193 14.10 0.92 24.46
C LYS A 193 12.68 1.04 25.04
N SER A 194 12.29 2.23 25.49
CA SER A 194 10.93 2.50 25.93
C SER A 194 10.00 2.70 24.74
N THR A 195 8.77 2.24 24.85
CA THR A 195 7.76 2.44 23.81
C THR A 195 7.51 3.92 23.55
N LYS A 196 7.60 4.31 22.28
CA LYS A 196 7.31 5.65 21.79
C LYS A 196 6.40 5.56 20.56
N ILE A 197 5.41 6.46 20.50
CA ILE A 197 4.46 6.55 19.42
C ILE A 197 4.66 7.90 18.73
N TYR A 198 4.83 7.89 17.42
CA TYR A 198 5.04 9.07 16.60
C TYR A 198 3.83 9.24 15.67
N LEU A 199 3.16 10.37 15.78
CA LEU A 199 2.11 10.77 14.85
C LEU A 199 2.73 11.72 13.82
N CYS A 200 2.57 11.40 12.55
CA CYS A 200 3.17 12.15 11.48
C CYS A 200 2.10 12.52 10.43
N LYS A 201 2.25 13.70 9.84
CA LYS A 201 1.49 14.14 8.66
C LYS A 201 2.47 14.49 7.56
N ASN A 202 2.25 13.91 6.40
CA ASN A 202 3.16 14.09 5.26
C ASN A 202 4.64 13.82 5.65
N TYR A 203 4.88 12.78 6.44
CA TYR A 203 6.18 12.36 6.99
C TYR A 203 6.84 13.34 7.99
N VAL A 204 6.16 14.43 8.36
CA VAL A 204 6.59 15.33 9.44
C VAL A 204 5.93 14.90 10.73
N CYS A 205 6.73 14.53 11.72
CA CYS A 205 6.22 13.97 12.97
C CYS A 205 6.26 14.99 14.11
N ASP A 206 5.24 14.91 14.95
CA ASP A 206 5.19 15.59 16.24
C ASP A 206 6.15 14.95 17.26
N LEU A 207 6.21 15.53 18.47
CA LEU A 207 6.94 14.94 19.58
C LEU A 207 6.35 13.56 19.91
N PRO A 208 7.19 12.58 20.29
CA PRO A 208 6.72 11.24 20.59
C PRO A 208 5.84 11.20 21.83
N ILE A 209 4.80 10.40 21.76
CA ILE A 209 3.87 10.09 22.84
C ILE A 209 4.38 8.84 23.59
N ASP A 210 4.16 8.77 24.90
CA ASP A 210 4.54 7.63 25.72
C ASP A 210 3.44 7.16 26.69
N ASN A 211 2.19 7.52 26.42
CA ASN A 211 1.03 7.06 27.17
C ASN A 211 -0.22 6.98 26.29
N MET A 212 -1.23 6.22 26.75
CA MET A 212 -2.45 5.97 26.00
C MET A 212 -3.43 7.15 25.99
N ASP A 213 -3.39 8.01 26.98
CA ASP A 213 -4.35 9.13 27.07
C ASP A 213 -4.02 10.16 25.98
N ASP A 214 -2.75 10.54 25.86
CA ASP A 214 -2.30 11.43 24.78
C ASP A 214 -2.55 10.82 23.38
N LEU A 215 -2.34 9.49 23.22
CA LEU A 215 -2.65 8.82 21.94
C LEU A 215 -4.13 8.95 21.57
N LYS A 216 -5.04 8.75 22.55
CA LYS A 216 -6.50 8.85 22.32
C LYS A 216 -6.96 10.27 22.02
N ASP A 217 -6.29 11.27 22.59
CA ASP A 217 -6.63 12.67 22.39
C ASP A 217 -6.15 13.21 21.03
N MET A 218 -5.15 12.56 20.39
CA MET A 218 -4.52 13.02 19.15
C MET A 218 -4.96 12.26 17.89
N VAL A 219 -5.63 11.12 18.01
CA VAL A 219 -6.15 10.29 16.91
C VAL A 219 -7.68 10.29 16.92
#